data_924136571548a27b3afada2fc3668ac7
#
_entry.id   924136571548a27b3afada2fc3668ac7
#
_cell.length_a   1.000
_cell.length_b   1.000
_cell.length_c   1.000
_cell.angle_alpha   90.00
_cell.angle_beta   90.00
_cell.angle_gamma   90.00
#
_symmetry.space_group_name_H-M   'P 1'
#
loop_
_entity.id
_entity.type
_entity.pdbx_description
1 polymer ?
#
loop_
_entity_poly.entity_id
_entity_poly.type
_entity_poly.pdbx_seq_one_letter_code
_entity_poly.pdbx_strand_id
1 'polypeptide(L)'
;ENGLIIKIDSLDQSLRLINILAPEHLHIAFANNNKIDTSQVVAGIILEGPDSAVSLSDYVLGPSHILPTNSSSRFSSPLSVEDFMVSSSHVSLKYETNPDLYIKYVENTSIIARAEGLTAHAISVEKRKKV
;
A
#
# COMPACT_ATOMS: atom_id res chain seq x y z
N GLU A 1 -5.21 5.03 -33.19
CA GLU A 1 -4.19 6.04 -33.59
C GLU A 1 -3.17 6.33 -32.49
N ASN A 2 -3.37 5.85 -31.24
CA ASN A 2 -2.47 6.08 -30.10
C ASN A 2 -1.72 4.81 -29.67
N GLY A 3 -1.74 3.76 -30.48
CA GLY A 3 -0.99 2.53 -30.18
C GLY A 3 0.49 2.71 -30.44
N LEU A 4 1.34 2.17 -29.55
CA LEU A 4 2.79 2.21 -29.64
C LEU A 4 3.36 0.80 -29.45
N ILE A 5 4.30 0.42 -30.30
CA ILE A 5 5.08 -0.81 -30.16
C ILE A 5 6.51 -0.42 -29.82
N ILE A 6 7.02 -0.89 -28.70
CA ILE A 6 8.36 -0.60 -28.22
C ILE A 6 9.15 -1.91 -28.16
N LYS A 7 10.27 -1.97 -28.90
CA LYS A 7 11.24 -3.06 -28.77
C LYS A 7 12.18 -2.74 -27.62
N ILE A 8 12.33 -3.68 -26.70
CA ILE A 8 13.18 -3.53 -25.50
C ILE A 8 14.11 -4.73 -25.43
N ASP A 9 15.37 -4.47 -25.07
CA ASP A 9 16.43 -5.47 -25.13
C ASP A 9 16.63 -6.22 -23.80
N SER A 10 16.07 -5.73 -22.70
CA SER A 10 16.21 -6.38 -21.38
C SER A 10 14.94 -6.26 -20.53
N LEU A 11 14.76 -7.24 -19.64
CA LEU A 11 13.66 -7.24 -18.67
C LEU A 11 13.72 -6.04 -17.73
N ASP A 12 14.92 -5.62 -17.30
CA ASP A 12 15.09 -4.45 -16.43
C ASP A 12 14.59 -3.16 -17.09
N GLN A 13 14.89 -2.96 -18.37
CA GLN A 13 14.34 -1.83 -19.13
C GLN A 13 12.82 -1.90 -19.26
N SER A 14 12.27 -3.11 -19.42
CA SER A 14 10.82 -3.31 -19.45
C SER A 14 10.17 -2.91 -18.14
N LEU A 15 10.71 -3.35 -17.00
CA LEU A 15 10.22 -3.01 -15.66
C LEU A 15 10.28 -1.50 -15.39
N ARG A 16 11.38 -0.84 -15.77
CA ARG A 16 11.50 0.61 -15.66
C ARG A 16 10.44 1.33 -16.47
N LEU A 17 10.22 0.92 -17.72
CA LEU A 17 9.20 1.52 -18.57
C LEU A 17 7.78 1.32 -18.00
N ILE A 18 7.46 0.10 -17.57
CA ILE A 18 6.18 -0.23 -16.92
C ILE A 18 5.95 0.69 -15.73
N ASN A 19 6.94 0.84 -14.85
CA ASN A 19 6.82 1.65 -13.64
C ASN A 19 6.77 3.17 -13.93
N ILE A 20 7.38 3.63 -15.03
CA ILE A 20 7.21 5.00 -15.51
C ILE A 20 5.79 5.23 -16.03
N LEU A 21 5.21 4.28 -16.73
CA LEU A 21 3.85 4.37 -17.26
C LEU A 21 2.81 4.16 -16.16
N ALA A 22 3.08 3.25 -15.23
CA ALA A 22 2.16 2.79 -14.19
C ALA A 22 0.76 2.55 -14.76
N PRO A 23 0.63 1.59 -15.69
CA PRO A 23 -0.58 1.42 -16.50
C PRO A 23 -1.78 0.99 -15.67
N GLU A 24 -2.96 1.27 -16.16
CA GLU A 24 -4.21 0.75 -15.61
C GLU A 24 -4.25 -0.78 -15.70
N HIS A 25 -4.00 -1.32 -16.89
CA HIS A 25 -3.89 -2.76 -17.14
C HIS A 25 -2.50 -3.11 -17.62
N LEU A 26 -1.87 -4.06 -16.97
CA LEU A 26 -0.62 -4.67 -17.42
C LEU A 26 -0.87 -6.16 -17.73
N HIS A 27 -0.69 -6.56 -18.97
CA HIS A 27 -0.72 -7.96 -19.36
C HIS A 27 0.70 -8.47 -19.66
N ILE A 28 1.15 -9.46 -18.91
CA ILE A 28 2.46 -10.08 -19.02
C ILE A 28 2.29 -11.43 -19.73
N ALA A 29 2.63 -11.50 -21.00
CA ALA A 29 2.51 -12.71 -21.81
C ALA A 29 3.89 -13.11 -22.35
N PHE A 30 4.59 -14.01 -21.66
CA PHE A 30 5.86 -14.55 -22.11
C PHE A 30 5.70 -15.92 -22.74
N ALA A 31 6.44 -16.16 -23.82
CA ALA A 31 6.51 -17.47 -24.48
C ALA A 31 7.24 -18.54 -23.65
N ASN A 32 8.07 -18.15 -22.69
CA ASN A 32 8.86 -19.02 -21.82
C ASN A 32 8.66 -18.64 -20.36
N ASN A 33 8.97 -19.57 -19.46
CA ASN A 33 8.82 -19.45 -17.98
C ASN A 33 9.67 -18.34 -17.34
N ASN A 34 9.99 -17.28 -18.02
CA ASN A 34 10.61 -16.10 -17.44
C ASN A 34 9.60 -15.41 -16.53
N LYS A 35 9.83 -15.53 -15.23
CA LYS A 35 8.97 -14.87 -14.23
C LYS A 35 9.47 -13.45 -14.00
N ILE A 36 8.57 -12.50 -14.12
CA ILE A 36 8.77 -11.17 -13.56
C ILE A 36 8.42 -11.23 -12.07
N ASP A 37 9.25 -10.62 -11.25
CA ASP A 37 8.87 -10.34 -9.86
C ASP A 37 7.82 -9.22 -9.86
N THR A 38 6.56 -9.62 -9.80
CA THR A 38 5.43 -8.68 -9.84
C THR A 38 5.37 -7.76 -8.63
N SER A 39 6.08 -8.06 -7.54
CA SER A 39 6.19 -7.16 -6.38
C SER A 39 6.91 -5.84 -6.71
N GLN A 40 7.66 -5.80 -7.80
CA GLN A 40 8.37 -4.61 -8.28
C GLN A 40 7.58 -3.82 -9.33
N VAL A 41 6.36 -4.24 -9.64
CA VAL A 41 5.55 -3.68 -10.72
C VAL A 41 4.47 -2.77 -10.16
N VAL A 42 4.34 -1.58 -10.75
CA VAL A 42 3.28 -0.62 -10.46
C VAL A 42 2.27 -0.63 -11.61
N ALA A 43 1.08 -1.16 -11.37
CA ALA A 43 -0.04 -1.18 -12.31
C ALA A 43 -1.37 -1.23 -11.54
N GLY A 44 -2.46 -0.85 -12.17
CA GLY A 44 -3.81 -0.97 -11.60
C GLY A 44 -4.22 -2.43 -11.43
N ILE A 45 -3.96 -3.23 -12.46
CA ILE A 45 -4.11 -4.69 -12.43
C ILE A 45 -2.96 -5.35 -13.19
N ILE A 46 -2.50 -6.49 -12.72
CA ILE A 46 -1.48 -7.31 -13.39
C ILE A 46 -2.12 -8.63 -13.78
N LEU A 47 -2.10 -8.92 -15.07
CA LEU A 47 -2.61 -10.15 -15.70
C LEU A 47 -1.41 -10.96 -16.19
N GLU A 48 -1.21 -12.15 -15.66
CA GLU A 48 -0.05 -12.97 -15.98
C GLU A 48 -0.47 -14.21 -16.79
N GLY A 49 0.25 -14.45 -17.86
CA GLY A 49 0.05 -15.59 -18.75
C GLY A 49 -0.90 -15.32 -19.90
N PRO A 50 -0.84 -16.18 -20.96
CA PRO A 50 -1.62 -15.97 -22.18
C PRO A 50 -3.13 -16.12 -21.99
N ASP A 51 -3.56 -16.85 -20.96
CA ASP A 51 -4.97 -17.14 -20.69
C ASP A 51 -5.64 -16.08 -19.81
N SER A 52 -4.87 -15.14 -19.28
CA SER A 52 -5.36 -14.09 -18.37
C SER A 52 -5.85 -12.88 -19.16
N ALA A 53 -6.94 -13.03 -19.87
CA ALA A 53 -7.49 -11.97 -20.69
C ALA A 53 -8.08 -10.82 -19.84
N VAL A 54 -7.83 -9.57 -20.24
CA VAL A 54 -8.37 -8.36 -19.59
C VAL A 54 -9.89 -8.44 -19.44
N SER A 55 -10.60 -8.87 -20.47
CA SER A 55 -12.06 -9.01 -20.43
C SER A 55 -12.58 -10.00 -19.38
N LEU A 56 -11.79 -10.99 -18.98
CA LEU A 56 -12.16 -11.89 -17.89
C LEU A 56 -12.00 -11.21 -16.52
N SER A 57 -10.98 -10.37 -16.37
CA SER A 57 -10.75 -9.65 -15.10
C SER A 57 -11.85 -8.65 -14.79
N ASP A 58 -12.46 -8.08 -15.83
CA ASP A 58 -13.52 -7.07 -15.65
C ASP A 58 -14.85 -7.67 -15.14
N TYR A 59 -15.04 -8.99 -15.26
CA TYR A 59 -16.35 -9.58 -14.97
C TYR A 59 -16.33 -10.75 -14.00
N VAL A 60 -15.39 -11.69 -14.11
CA VAL A 60 -15.51 -12.99 -13.42
C VAL A 60 -14.31 -13.40 -12.56
N LEU A 61 -13.16 -12.75 -12.68
CA LEU A 61 -11.96 -13.14 -11.93
C LEU A 61 -11.86 -12.53 -10.53
N GLY A 62 -12.81 -11.69 -10.14
CA GLY A 62 -12.90 -11.15 -8.79
C GLY A 62 -12.39 -9.73 -8.58
N PRO A 63 -11.31 -9.25 -9.23
CA PRO A 63 -10.91 -7.84 -9.11
C PRO A 63 -12.01 -6.89 -9.60
N SER A 64 -12.04 -5.68 -9.02
CA SER A 64 -12.89 -4.61 -9.55
C SER A 64 -12.37 -4.11 -10.89
N HIS A 65 -13.28 -3.82 -11.83
CA HIS A 65 -12.94 -3.14 -13.08
C HIS A 65 -12.75 -1.62 -12.90
N ILE A 66 -13.03 -1.08 -11.70
CA ILE A 66 -12.76 0.32 -11.37
C ILE A 66 -11.32 0.41 -10.89
N LEU A 67 -10.45 0.77 -11.81
CA LEU A 67 -9.00 0.77 -11.64
C LEU A 67 -8.44 2.20 -11.61
N PRO A 68 -7.28 2.40 -10.98
CA PRO A 68 -6.59 3.68 -11.03
C PRO A 68 -6.08 3.97 -12.46
N THR A 69 -6.47 5.12 -13.01
CA THR A 69 -6.10 5.58 -14.35
C THR A 69 -4.99 6.64 -14.32
N ASN A 70 -4.45 7.00 -15.49
CA ASN A 70 -3.47 8.09 -15.64
C ASN A 70 -2.29 7.97 -14.67
N SER A 71 -1.70 6.79 -14.57
CA SER A 71 -0.56 6.50 -13.70
C SER A 71 -0.83 6.66 -12.19
N SER A 72 -2.09 6.78 -11.78
CA SER A 72 -2.47 6.91 -10.36
C SER A 72 -2.30 5.63 -9.55
N SER A 73 -2.05 4.50 -10.18
CA SER A 73 -1.69 3.23 -9.52
C SER A 73 -0.44 3.32 -8.62
N ARG A 74 0.33 4.41 -8.70
CA ARG A 74 1.42 4.71 -7.77
C ARG A 74 0.97 5.06 -6.36
N PHE A 75 -0.26 5.50 -6.17
CA PHE A 75 -0.79 5.97 -4.88
C PHE A 75 -2.27 5.64 -4.67
N SER A 76 -2.89 4.94 -5.61
CA SER A 76 -4.28 4.49 -5.54
C SER A 76 -4.38 3.00 -5.84
N SER A 77 -5.35 2.36 -5.24
CA SER A 77 -5.71 0.96 -5.49
C SER A 77 -6.98 0.84 -6.32
N PRO A 78 -7.25 -0.32 -6.94
CA PRO A 78 -8.58 -0.64 -7.45
C PRO A 78 -9.64 -0.50 -6.37
N LEU A 79 -10.88 -0.17 -6.76
CA LEU A 79 -12.00 -0.11 -5.84
C LEU A 79 -12.21 -1.47 -5.16
N SER A 80 -12.30 -1.47 -3.85
CA SER A 80 -12.45 -2.68 -3.03
C SER A 80 -13.57 -2.54 -2.02
N VAL A 81 -13.91 -3.62 -1.33
CA VAL A 81 -14.87 -3.61 -0.22
C VAL A 81 -14.38 -2.69 0.91
N GLU A 82 -13.07 -2.54 1.09
CA GLU A 82 -12.47 -1.70 2.13
C GLU A 82 -12.79 -0.22 1.93
N ASP A 83 -13.02 0.24 0.70
CA ASP A 83 -13.41 1.62 0.40
C ASP A 83 -14.80 1.98 0.96
N PHE A 84 -15.61 0.99 1.28
CA PHE A 84 -16.93 1.13 1.88
C PHE A 84 -16.94 0.83 3.38
N MET A 85 -15.77 0.61 3.98
CA MET A 85 -15.62 0.30 5.40
C MET A 85 -14.97 1.46 6.13
N VAL A 86 -15.33 1.60 7.39
CA VAL A 86 -14.68 2.55 8.29
C VAL A 86 -13.91 1.79 9.35
N SER A 87 -12.64 2.08 9.48
CA SER A 87 -11.79 1.53 10.52
C SER A 87 -11.68 2.51 11.69
N SER A 88 -11.67 1.98 12.90
CA SER A 88 -11.39 2.75 14.11
C SER A 88 -10.36 2.02 14.96
N SER A 89 -9.48 2.79 15.62
CA SER A 89 -8.52 2.23 16.54
C SER A 89 -9.12 2.17 17.94
N HIS A 90 -9.04 1.01 18.57
CA HIS A 90 -9.38 0.82 19.97
C HIS A 90 -8.12 0.52 20.76
N VAL A 91 -7.80 1.39 21.74
CA VAL A 91 -6.63 1.23 22.59
C VAL A 91 -7.08 1.08 24.06
N SER A 92 -6.64 0.00 24.68
CA SER A 92 -6.85 -0.23 26.11
C SER A 92 -5.50 -0.53 26.76
N LEU A 93 -5.03 0.36 27.61
CA LEU A 93 -3.77 0.23 28.34
C LEU A 93 -4.06 0.18 29.84
N LYS A 94 -3.58 -0.90 30.50
CA LYS A 94 -3.70 -1.08 31.95
C LYS A 94 -2.32 -1.15 32.58
N TYR A 95 -2.07 -0.33 33.59
CA TYR A 95 -0.82 -0.32 34.35
C TYR A 95 -0.49 -1.70 34.94
N GLU A 96 -1.49 -2.36 35.48
CA GLU A 96 -1.36 -3.63 36.20
C GLU A 96 -0.89 -4.80 35.32
N THR A 97 -1.11 -4.68 33.98
CA THR A 97 -0.72 -5.73 33.04
C THR A 97 0.80 -5.77 32.83
N ASN A 98 1.44 -4.60 32.73
CA ASN A 98 2.89 -4.48 32.60
C ASN A 98 3.32 -3.07 33.09
N PRO A 99 3.62 -2.93 34.39
CA PRO A 99 3.99 -1.65 34.98
C PRO A 99 5.21 -0.99 34.35
N ASP A 100 6.25 -1.77 34.08
CA ASP A 100 7.50 -1.24 33.51
C ASP A 100 7.30 -0.68 32.11
N LEU A 101 6.54 -1.39 31.28
CA LEU A 101 6.22 -0.93 29.94
C LEU A 101 5.31 0.30 29.97
N TYR A 102 4.35 0.35 30.89
CA TYR A 102 3.50 1.52 31.07
C TYR A 102 4.33 2.76 31.43
N ILE A 103 5.26 2.63 32.35
CA ILE A 103 6.15 3.74 32.76
C ILE A 103 6.98 4.23 31.59
N LYS A 104 7.55 3.31 30.77
CA LYS A 104 8.28 3.66 29.55
C LYS A 104 7.41 4.41 28.53
N TYR A 105 6.15 4.02 28.38
CA TYR A 105 5.23 4.74 27.48
C TYR A 105 4.97 6.16 27.99
N VAL A 106 4.75 6.35 29.29
CA VAL A 106 4.56 7.67 29.91
C VAL A 106 5.79 8.56 29.68
N GLU A 107 6.98 8.04 29.94
CA GLU A 107 8.23 8.78 29.83
C GLU A 107 8.52 9.16 28.37
N ASN A 108 8.45 8.20 27.45
CA ASN A 108 8.69 8.46 26.04
C ASN A 108 7.67 9.43 25.44
N THR A 109 6.40 9.30 25.80
CA THR A 109 5.36 10.22 25.35
C THR A 109 5.62 11.64 25.87
N SER A 110 6.03 11.79 27.13
CA SER A 110 6.37 13.10 27.68
C SER A 110 7.53 13.76 26.92
N ILE A 111 8.60 13.00 26.64
CA ILE A 111 9.78 13.48 25.90
C ILE A 111 9.37 13.96 24.50
N ILE A 112 8.63 13.13 23.76
CA ILE A 112 8.20 13.43 22.38
C ILE A 112 7.26 14.66 22.39
N ALA A 113 6.26 14.67 23.25
CA ALA A 113 5.32 15.78 23.33
C ALA A 113 6.00 17.13 23.67
N ARG A 114 7.02 17.11 24.53
CA ARG A 114 7.80 18.31 24.80
C ARG A 114 8.65 18.75 23.61
N ALA A 115 9.26 17.80 22.89
CA ALA A 115 10.03 18.09 21.69
C ALA A 115 9.17 18.72 20.57
N GLU A 116 7.90 18.32 20.49
CA GLU A 116 6.92 18.89 19.57
C GLU A 116 6.26 20.20 20.07
N GLY A 117 6.60 20.66 21.29
CA GLY A 117 5.97 21.84 21.89
C GLY A 117 4.56 21.60 22.46
N LEU A 118 4.11 20.35 22.52
CA LEU A 118 2.79 19.94 23.01
C LEU A 118 2.78 19.78 24.55
N THR A 119 3.05 20.87 25.26
CA THR A 119 3.22 20.89 26.75
C THR A 119 2.01 20.31 27.48
N ALA A 120 0.80 20.60 27.03
CA ALA A 120 -0.41 20.07 27.67
C ALA A 120 -0.51 18.53 27.56
N HIS A 121 -0.07 17.94 26.46
CA HIS A 121 0.03 16.48 26.29
C HIS A 121 1.06 15.88 27.23
N ALA A 122 2.24 16.51 27.34
CA ALA A 122 3.28 16.06 28.24
C ALA A 122 2.77 16.07 29.71
N ILE A 123 2.19 17.16 30.18
CA ILE A 123 1.62 17.26 31.53
C ILE A 123 0.51 16.24 31.75
N SER A 124 -0.35 16.02 30.74
CA SER A 124 -1.44 15.05 30.83
C SER A 124 -0.94 13.63 31.06
N VAL A 125 0.11 13.22 30.35
CA VAL A 125 0.66 11.87 30.50
C VAL A 125 1.48 11.72 31.75
N GLU A 126 2.23 12.73 32.16
CA GLU A 126 3.02 12.77 33.43
C GLU A 126 2.12 12.59 34.66
N LYS A 127 0.94 13.22 34.67
CA LYS A 127 -0.05 13.03 35.74
C LYS A 127 -0.61 11.59 35.84
N ARG A 128 -0.39 10.76 34.86
CA ARG A 128 -0.78 9.34 34.85
C ARG A 128 0.34 8.41 35.26
N LYS A 129 1.53 8.97 35.55
CA LYS A 129 2.65 8.18 36.06
C LYS A 129 2.25 7.66 37.46
N LYS A 130 2.07 6.35 37.54
CA LYS A 130 1.85 5.65 38.78
C LYS A 130 3.22 5.36 39.42
N VAL A 131 3.39 5.67 40.70
CA VAL A 131 4.60 5.43 41.47
C VAL A 131 4.47 4.07 42.16
#